data_a26f5a898996113e37472839ddb25ea0
#
_entry.id   a26f5a898996113e37472839ddb25ea0
#
_cell.length_a   1.000
_cell.length_b   1.000
_cell.length_c   1.000
_cell.angle_alpha   90.00
_cell.angle_beta   90.00
_cell.angle_gamma   90.00
#
_symmetry.space_group_name_H-M   'P 1'
#
loop_
_entity.id
_entity.type
_entity.pdbx_description
1 polymer ?
#
loop_
_entity_poly.entity_id
_entity_poly.type
_entity_poly.pdbx_seq_one_letter_code
_entity_poly.pdbx_strand_id
1 'polypeptide(L)'
;MDGFHPTNFGKMALDMETFVSATPYGIIELLKRYDIDTNGKHTVVIGRSNIVGRPISILMSRKAKLGNSTVTVVHSRTKNLEFFTKNADIIISALGVPNFLKANMVKDGVVIIDVGITRVKDLNKTK
;
A
#
# COMPACT_ATOMS: atom_id res chain seq x y z
N MET A 1 0.30 12.21 -18.80
CA MET A 1 -0.72 12.52 -17.84
C MET A 1 -0.24 12.23 -16.46
N ASP A 2 -0.74 13.01 -15.58
CA ASP A 2 -0.12 13.05 -14.26
C ASP A 2 -1.15 12.73 -13.19
N GLY A 3 -1.05 11.54 -12.60
CA GLY A 3 -1.91 11.14 -11.51
C GLY A 3 -1.66 11.94 -10.24
N PHE A 4 -0.56 12.68 -10.18
CA PHE A 4 -0.26 13.53 -9.02
C PHE A 4 -0.87 14.91 -9.13
N HIS A 5 -1.39 15.28 -10.29
CA HIS A 5 -2.05 16.57 -10.42
C HIS A 5 -3.23 16.63 -9.44
N PRO A 6 -3.41 17.74 -8.72
CA PRO A 6 -4.48 17.82 -7.72
C PRO A 6 -5.85 17.44 -8.24
N THR A 7 -6.19 17.84 -9.47
CA THR A 7 -7.48 17.49 -10.03
C THR A 7 -7.63 15.99 -10.20
N ASN A 8 -6.60 15.32 -10.70
CA ASN A 8 -6.65 13.87 -10.89
C ASN A 8 -6.65 13.13 -9.57
N PHE A 9 -5.88 13.62 -8.59
CA PHE A 9 -5.89 13.02 -7.28
C PHE A 9 -7.29 13.15 -6.64
N GLY A 10 -7.89 14.33 -6.77
CA GLY A 10 -9.23 14.55 -6.23
C GLY A 10 -10.26 13.62 -6.86
N LYS A 11 -10.18 13.44 -8.16
CA LYS A 11 -11.10 12.53 -8.84
C LYS A 11 -10.92 11.10 -8.38
N MET A 12 -9.69 10.67 -8.22
CA MET A 12 -9.41 9.33 -7.74
C MET A 12 -9.97 9.13 -6.33
N ALA A 13 -9.79 10.13 -5.47
CA ALA A 13 -10.28 10.05 -4.10
C ALA A 13 -11.80 10.00 -4.04
N LEU A 14 -12.47 10.60 -5.00
CA LEU A 14 -13.92 10.59 -5.08
C LEU A 14 -14.45 9.45 -5.93
N ASP A 15 -13.58 8.54 -6.31
CA ASP A 15 -13.93 7.36 -7.10
C ASP A 15 -14.46 7.75 -8.48
N MET A 16 -13.96 8.84 -9.01
CA MET A 16 -14.32 9.30 -10.35
C MET A 16 -13.27 8.81 -11.34
N GLU A 17 -13.68 8.63 -12.57
CA GLU A 17 -12.77 8.19 -13.60
C GLU A 17 -11.67 9.22 -13.81
N THR A 18 -10.42 8.79 -13.74
CA THR A 18 -9.28 9.67 -13.88
C THR A 18 -8.00 8.86 -14.05
N PHE A 19 -6.90 9.57 -14.20
CA PHE A 19 -5.59 8.95 -14.21
C PHE A 19 -5.13 8.71 -12.79
N VAL A 20 -4.60 7.52 -12.54
CA VAL A 20 -4.02 7.16 -11.24
C VAL A 20 -2.51 7.11 -11.42
N SER A 21 -1.77 7.60 -10.43
CA SER A 21 -0.32 7.59 -10.52
C SER A 21 0.19 6.15 -10.65
N ALA A 22 1.33 6.02 -11.30
CA ALA A 22 1.81 4.72 -11.76
C ALA A 22 2.06 3.70 -10.65
N THR A 23 2.67 4.12 -9.55
CA THR A 23 3.03 3.16 -8.50
C THR A 23 1.83 2.58 -7.77
N PRO A 24 0.88 3.39 -7.32
CA PRO A 24 -0.33 2.83 -6.72
C PRO A 24 -1.09 1.92 -7.68
N TYR A 25 -1.14 2.29 -8.94
CA TYR A 25 -1.79 1.45 -9.92
C TYR A 25 -1.06 0.11 -10.06
N GLY A 26 0.28 0.15 -10.02
CA GLY A 26 1.07 -1.07 -10.09
C GLY A 26 0.81 -2.00 -8.90
N ILE A 27 0.57 -1.44 -7.72
CA ILE A 27 0.24 -2.25 -6.55
C ILE A 27 -1.09 -2.96 -6.78
N ILE A 28 -2.07 -2.25 -7.30
CA ILE A 28 -3.36 -2.85 -7.60
C ILE A 28 -3.20 -3.96 -8.62
N GLU A 29 -2.36 -3.75 -9.63
CA GLU A 29 -2.11 -4.77 -10.64
C GLU A 29 -1.43 -6.01 -10.07
N LEU A 30 -0.54 -5.83 -9.08
CA LEU A 30 0.07 -6.97 -8.43
C LEU A 30 -0.96 -7.78 -7.65
N LEU A 31 -1.84 -7.11 -6.94
CA LEU A 31 -2.89 -7.79 -6.19
C LEU A 31 -3.78 -8.59 -7.14
N LYS A 32 -4.08 -8.01 -8.29
CA LYS A 32 -4.89 -8.67 -9.28
C LYS A 32 -4.17 -9.89 -9.85
N ARG A 33 -2.89 -9.73 -10.17
CA ARG A 33 -2.11 -10.80 -10.79
C ARG A 33 -1.97 -12.00 -9.88
N TYR A 34 -1.79 -11.77 -8.60
CA TYR A 34 -1.62 -12.85 -7.64
C TYR A 34 -2.95 -13.27 -7.00
N ASP A 35 -4.04 -12.75 -7.51
CA ASP A 35 -5.39 -13.15 -7.09
C ASP A 35 -5.59 -12.99 -5.60
N ILE A 36 -5.13 -11.86 -5.07
CA ILE A 36 -5.25 -11.59 -3.64
C ILE A 36 -6.58 -10.93 -3.36
N ASP A 37 -7.35 -11.54 -2.46
CA ASP A 37 -8.64 -11.00 -2.06
C ASP A 37 -8.43 -9.87 -1.06
N THR A 38 -8.93 -8.68 -1.39
CA THR A 38 -8.82 -7.51 -0.51
C THR A 38 -10.11 -7.23 0.25
N ASN A 39 -11.19 -7.86 -0.15
CA ASN A 39 -12.51 -7.55 0.39
C ASN A 39 -12.61 -7.93 1.86
N GLY A 40 -12.90 -6.95 2.70
CA GLY A 40 -13.02 -7.19 4.14
C GLY A 40 -11.70 -7.43 4.86
N LYS A 41 -10.58 -7.33 4.15
CA LYS A 41 -9.28 -7.55 4.77
C LYS A 41 -8.78 -6.28 5.43
N HIS A 42 -7.88 -6.44 6.40
CA HIS A 42 -7.25 -5.31 7.04
C HIS A 42 -5.92 -5.04 6.37
N THR A 43 -5.81 -3.89 5.73
CA THR A 43 -4.59 -3.46 5.05
C THR A 43 -3.92 -2.39 5.87
N VAL A 44 -2.64 -2.58 6.17
CA VAL A 44 -1.83 -1.56 6.83
C VAL A 44 -0.89 -0.97 5.79
N VAL A 45 -0.97 0.34 5.63
CA VAL A 45 -0.09 1.06 4.71
C VAL A 45 0.95 1.78 5.56
N ILE A 46 2.21 1.47 5.32
CA ILE A 46 3.31 2.07 6.06
C ILE A 46 3.89 3.20 5.23
N GLY A 47 3.68 4.43 5.69
CA GLY A 47 4.06 5.62 4.96
C GLY A 47 2.84 6.37 4.49
N ARG A 48 2.94 7.70 4.42
CA ARG A 48 1.80 8.54 4.04
C ARG A 48 2.17 9.60 3.02
N SER A 49 3.11 9.27 2.15
CA SER A 49 3.50 10.21 1.11
C SER A 49 2.36 10.41 0.11
N ASN A 50 2.39 11.54 -0.58
CA ASN A 50 1.40 11.82 -1.61
C ASN A 50 1.62 10.97 -2.86
N ILE A 51 2.77 10.32 -2.96
CA ILE A 51 3.13 9.56 -4.14
C ILE A 51 2.62 8.13 -4.07
N VAL A 52 2.73 7.51 -2.92
CA VAL A 52 2.33 6.11 -2.77
C VAL A 52 1.34 5.92 -1.61
N GLY A 53 1.72 6.34 -0.41
CA GLY A 53 0.94 6.01 0.78
C GLY A 53 -0.49 6.50 0.74
N ARG A 54 -0.70 7.77 0.43
CA ARG A 54 -2.04 8.30 0.37
C ARG A 54 -2.87 7.73 -0.77
N PRO A 55 -2.33 7.70 -2.00
CA PRO A 55 -3.13 7.15 -3.09
C PRO A 55 -3.53 5.70 -2.85
N ILE A 56 -2.61 4.87 -2.39
CA ILE A 56 -2.95 3.46 -2.23
C ILE A 56 -3.94 3.24 -1.10
N SER A 57 -3.86 4.05 -0.04
CA SER A 57 -4.81 3.91 1.06
C SER A 57 -6.24 4.20 0.58
N ILE A 58 -6.39 5.16 -0.31
CA ILE A 58 -7.69 5.49 -0.88
C ILE A 58 -8.15 4.35 -1.80
N LEU A 59 -7.28 3.89 -2.67
CA LEU A 59 -7.64 2.85 -3.62
C LEU A 59 -8.02 1.54 -2.93
N MET A 60 -7.34 1.20 -1.85
CA MET A 60 -7.63 -0.04 -1.14
C MET A 60 -8.93 0.02 -0.37
N SER A 61 -9.34 1.20 0.06
CA SER A 61 -10.56 1.32 0.86
C SER A 61 -11.80 1.60 0.01
N ARG A 62 -11.64 1.96 -1.25
CA ARG A 62 -12.80 2.31 -2.08
C ARG A 62 -13.65 1.08 -2.40
N LYS A 63 -14.88 1.34 -2.79
CA LYS A 63 -15.80 0.27 -3.16
C LYS A 63 -15.46 -0.21 -4.56
N ALA A 64 -14.69 -1.26 -4.65
CA ALA A 64 -14.24 -1.82 -5.92
C ALA A 64 -13.80 -3.26 -5.71
N LYS A 65 -13.63 -3.99 -6.79
CA LYS A 65 -13.23 -5.38 -6.68
C LYS A 65 -11.91 -5.56 -5.94
N LEU A 66 -10.93 -4.70 -6.24
CA LEU A 66 -9.65 -4.73 -5.53
C LEU A 66 -9.61 -3.57 -4.56
N GLY A 67 -10.62 -3.48 -3.76
CA GLY A 67 -10.76 -2.49 -2.71
C GLY A 67 -11.52 -3.13 -1.57
N ASN A 68 -12.46 -2.38 -1.00
CA ASN A 68 -13.30 -2.83 0.12
C ASN A 68 -12.48 -3.31 1.32
N SER A 69 -11.28 -2.77 1.47
CA SER A 69 -10.41 -3.14 2.56
C SER A 69 -10.54 -2.11 3.68
N THR A 70 -10.35 -2.55 4.91
CA THR A 70 -10.23 -1.63 6.02
C THR A 70 -8.76 -1.21 6.08
N VAL A 71 -8.48 0.07 5.97
CA VAL A 71 -7.12 0.54 5.81
C VAL A 71 -6.68 1.35 7.03
N THR A 72 -5.52 1.00 7.56
CA THR A 72 -4.87 1.76 8.60
C THR A 72 -3.57 2.32 8.03
N VAL A 73 -3.37 3.61 8.16
CA VAL A 73 -2.13 4.25 7.72
C VAL A 73 -1.24 4.48 8.92
N VAL A 74 -0.02 3.95 8.86
CA VAL A 74 0.95 4.16 9.93
C VAL A 74 2.15 4.92 9.36
N HIS A 75 2.86 5.61 10.24
CA HIS A 75 3.93 6.49 9.81
C HIS A 75 4.92 6.68 10.95
N SER A 76 5.87 7.59 10.78
CA SER A 76 6.96 7.76 11.75
C SER A 76 6.48 8.18 13.14
N ARG A 77 5.28 8.73 13.24
CA ARG A 77 4.75 9.15 14.54
C ARG A 77 3.83 8.12 15.18
N THR A 78 3.62 7.01 14.50
CA THR A 78 2.72 5.97 15.00
C THR A 78 3.33 5.28 16.21
N LYS A 79 2.55 5.16 17.26
CA LYS A 79 2.96 4.42 18.45
C LYS A 79 2.47 2.99 18.33
N ASN A 80 3.24 2.08 18.91
CA ASN A 80 2.89 0.64 18.90
C ASN A 80 2.70 0.12 17.48
N LEU A 81 3.68 0.41 16.64
CA LEU A 81 3.61 -0.01 15.25
C LEU A 81 3.32 -1.51 15.10
N GLU A 82 3.93 -2.32 15.94
CA GLU A 82 3.77 -3.76 15.85
C GLU A 82 2.33 -4.22 16.06
N PHE A 83 1.58 -3.47 16.87
CA PHE A 83 0.18 -3.81 17.04
C PHE A 83 -0.56 -3.81 15.70
N PHE A 84 -0.27 -2.80 14.89
CA PHE A 84 -0.93 -2.69 13.60
C PHE A 84 -0.42 -3.72 12.61
N THR A 85 0.88 -3.93 12.55
CA THR A 85 1.43 -4.86 11.57
C THR A 85 1.07 -6.31 11.89
N LYS A 86 0.98 -6.65 13.19
CA LYS A 86 0.59 -8.00 13.56
C LYS A 86 -0.87 -8.33 13.27
N ASN A 87 -1.69 -7.31 13.15
CA ASN A 87 -3.11 -7.51 12.88
C ASN A 87 -3.46 -7.32 11.42
N ALA A 88 -2.47 -7.14 10.57
CA ALA A 88 -2.71 -6.86 9.17
C ALA A 88 -2.79 -8.14 8.34
N ASP A 89 -3.75 -8.21 7.46
CA ASP A 89 -3.82 -9.26 6.46
C ASP A 89 -2.94 -8.92 5.27
N ILE A 90 -2.84 -7.63 4.96
CA ILE A 90 -2.04 -7.12 3.86
C ILE A 90 -1.25 -5.94 4.38
N ILE A 91 0.04 -5.91 4.07
CA ILE A 91 0.89 -4.78 4.44
C ILE A 91 1.50 -4.21 3.17
N ILE A 92 1.33 -2.91 2.98
CA ILE A 92 1.96 -2.21 1.86
C ILE A 92 2.97 -1.27 2.46
N SER A 93 4.25 -1.60 2.27
CA SER A 93 5.34 -0.83 2.83
C SER A 93 5.86 0.16 1.80
N ALA A 94 5.73 1.43 2.10
CA ALA A 94 6.16 2.51 1.22
C ALA A 94 7.30 3.32 1.81
N LEU A 95 8.06 2.74 2.72
CA LEU A 95 9.12 3.48 3.38
C LEU A 95 10.42 3.28 2.65
N GLY A 96 11.07 3.05 2.13
CA GLY A 96 12.37 2.90 1.55
C GLY A 96 13.43 2.42 2.54
N VAL A 97 13.00 1.80 3.64
CA VAL A 97 13.94 1.30 4.64
C VAL A 97 14.07 -0.20 4.50
N PRO A 98 15.23 -0.70 4.10
CA PRO A 98 15.41 -2.14 3.91
C PRO A 98 15.21 -2.91 5.22
N ASN A 99 14.59 -4.06 5.11
CA ASN A 99 14.42 -4.94 6.26
C ASN A 99 13.69 -4.30 7.44
N PHE A 100 12.82 -3.35 7.12
CA PHE A 100 12.06 -2.68 8.16
C PHE A 100 11.14 -3.65 8.90
N LEU A 101 10.42 -4.47 8.14
CA LEU A 101 9.51 -5.43 8.73
C LEU A 101 10.23 -6.73 9.03
N LYS A 102 10.06 -7.20 10.26
CA LYS A 102 10.66 -8.44 10.69
C LYS A 102 9.59 -9.48 10.93
N ALA A 103 9.98 -10.75 10.94
CA ALA A 103 9.02 -11.84 11.07
C ALA A 103 8.16 -11.71 12.32
N ASN A 104 8.73 -11.21 13.41
CA ASN A 104 7.98 -11.09 14.66
C ASN A 104 7.03 -9.88 14.67
N MET A 105 7.01 -9.10 13.61
CA MET A 105 6.14 -7.93 13.51
C MET A 105 4.89 -8.21 12.71
N VAL A 106 4.72 -9.40 12.19
CA VAL A 106 3.59 -9.72 11.32
C VAL A 106 3.02 -11.08 11.70
N LYS A 107 1.80 -11.34 11.25
CA LYS A 107 1.19 -12.63 11.51
C LYS A 107 1.44 -13.57 10.34
N ASP A 108 1.21 -14.85 10.58
CA ASP A 108 1.35 -15.85 9.53
C ASP A 108 0.33 -15.60 8.44
N GLY A 109 0.75 -15.83 7.20
CA GLY A 109 -0.16 -15.68 6.08
C GLY A 109 -0.33 -14.26 5.57
N VAL A 110 0.39 -13.31 6.15
CA VAL A 110 0.29 -11.92 5.72
C VAL A 110 0.85 -11.77 4.30
N VAL A 111 0.22 -10.89 3.54
CA VAL A 111 0.72 -10.51 2.21
C VAL A 111 1.46 -9.20 2.37
N ILE A 112 2.71 -9.16 1.96
CA ILE A 112 3.53 -7.96 2.07
C ILE A 112 3.94 -7.49 0.69
N ILE A 113 3.63 -6.23 0.40
CA ILE A 113 4.07 -5.57 -0.83
C ILE A 113 4.99 -4.45 -0.42
N ASP A 114 6.24 -4.55 -0.81
CA ASP A 114 7.24 -3.55 -0.47
C ASP A 114 7.55 -2.70 -1.68
N VAL A 115 7.11 -1.46 -1.65
CA VAL A 115 7.34 -0.52 -2.75
C VAL A 115 8.22 0.64 -2.31
N GLY A 116 8.77 0.55 -1.11
CA GLY A 116 9.72 1.53 -0.66
C GLY A 116 10.99 1.34 -1.44
N ILE A 117 11.26 2.25 -2.33
CA ILE A 117 12.35 2.08 -3.24
C ILE A 117 13.68 2.33 -2.59
N THR A 118 14.55 1.37 -2.69
CA THR A 118 15.94 1.55 -2.39
C THR A 118 16.69 0.98 -3.56
N ARG A 119 17.30 1.83 -4.31
CA ARG A 119 17.95 1.41 -5.54
C ARG A 119 18.95 0.31 -5.32
N VAL A 120 19.65 0.38 -4.24
CA VAL A 120 20.65 -0.62 -3.93
C VAL A 120 20.05 -2.00 -3.88
N LYS A 121 18.89 -2.10 -3.25
CA LYS A 121 18.27 -3.40 -3.15
C LYS A 121 17.77 -3.91 -4.46
N ASP A 122 17.38 -3.02 -5.33
CA ASP A 122 16.86 -3.44 -6.61
C ASP A 122 17.85 -4.28 -7.36
N LEU A 123 19.10 -4.05 -7.09
CA LEU A 123 20.13 -4.79 -7.79
C LEU A 123 20.23 -6.21 -7.32
N ASN A 124 19.83 -6.43 -6.15
CA ASN A 124 20.00 -7.71 -5.53
C ASN A 124 18.81 -8.60 -5.59
N LYS A 125 17.97 -8.19 -5.77
CA LYS A 125 16.95 -8.91 -5.51
C LYS A 125 16.01 -9.20 -6.30
N THR A 126 16.19 -9.31 -6.45
CA THR A 126 15.48 -9.40 -6.91
C THR A 126 14.46 -9.81 -6.64
N LYS A 127 14.11 -9.76 -6.25
CA LYS A 127 13.22 -9.99 -5.86
C LYS A 127 12.75 -10.15 -5.82
#